data_80c74e67bd7ec954f1d696c24e195b1d
#
_entry.id   80c74e67bd7ec954f1d696c24e195b1d
#
_cell.length_a   1.000
_cell.length_b   1.000
_cell.length_c   1.000
_cell.angle_alpha   90.00
_cell.angle_beta   90.00
_cell.angle_gamma   90.00
#
_symmetry.space_group_name_H-M   'P 1'
#
loop_
_entity.id
_entity.type
_entity.pdbx_description
1 polymer ?
#
loop_
_entity_poly.entity_id
_entity_poly.type
_entity_poly.pdbx_seq_one_letter_code
_entity_poly.pdbx_strand_id
1 'polypeptide(L)'
;MDADYIVSGAASCVAMIGHDYDHLFAEDPEWLERSRRVGKRVIDLTTFLDRVARLPAGCLDAGPFHPVTYHHFCQSHNVLKIREEPKRLITEVMGMELREMNEASTCCGFGGSVSIDHPSMAKHIVERKLANIDDTGAPLVITDNPGCILHLRGSVDASGRTVRVLHVAELVDERLRQLTDPA
;
A
#
# COMPACT_ATOMS: atom_id res chain seq x y z
N MET A 1 22.18 15.19 7.50
CA MET A 1 21.04 14.75 6.65
C MET A 1 20.07 15.91 6.58
N ASP A 2 19.95 16.53 5.41
CA ASP A 2 19.18 17.76 5.22
C ASP A 2 17.78 17.50 4.61
N ALA A 3 17.32 16.25 4.58
CA ALA A 3 15.99 15.91 4.09
C ALA A 3 14.94 16.11 5.19
N ASP A 4 13.85 16.78 4.85
CA ASP A 4 12.69 16.96 5.75
C ASP A 4 11.93 15.67 5.94
N TYR A 5 11.79 14.87 4.87
CA TYR A 5 11.09 13.60 4.85
C TYR A 5 11.91 12.49 4.21
N ILE A 6 11.68 11.27 4.68
CA ILE A 6 12.19 10.02 4.10
C ILE A 6 10.97 9.23 3.66
N VAL A 7 10.65 9.29 2.38
CA VAL A 7 9.46 8.67 1.82
C VAL A 7 9.75 7.24 1.38
N SER A 8 8.92 6.30 1.80
CA SER A 8 9.04 4.90 1.41
C SER A 8 7.74 4.38 0.77
N GLY A 9 7.87 3.61 -0.32
CA GLY A 9 6.77 2.83 -0.88
C GLY A 9 6.52 1.50 -0.16
N ALA A 10 7.22 1.23 0.94
CA ALA A 10 7.03 0.03 1.74
C ALA A 10 6.55 0.43 3.14
N ALA A 11 5.26 0.42 3.37
CA ALA A 11 4.67 0.80 4.65
C ALA A 11 5.16 -0.08 5.82
N SER A 12 5.56 -1.33 5.55
CA SER A 12 6.23 -2.18 6.54
C SER A 12 7.57 -1.62 7.01
N CYS A 13 8.37 -1.05 6.09
CA CYS A 13 9.62 -0.37 6.44
C CYS A 13 9.37 0.90 7.26
N VAL A 14 8.32 1.65 6.91
CA VAL A 14 7.93 2.84 7.68
C VAL A 14 7.52 2.46 9.11
N ALA A 15 6.72 1.41 9.27
CA ALA A 15 6.32 0.91 10.58
C ALA A 15 7.55 0.47 11.41
N MET A 16 8.45 -0.32 10.81
CA MET A 16 9.68 -0.78 11.46
C MET A 16 10.55 0.38 11.93
N ILE A 17 10.88 1.31 11.04
CA ILE A 17 11.77 2.45 11.36
C ILE A 17 11.09 3.42 12.33
N GLY A 18 9.79 3.67 12.16
CA GLY A 18 9.04 4.65 12.95
C GLY A 18 8.62 4.16 14.34
N HIS A 19 8.53 2.84 14.55
CA HIS A 19 8.02 2.26 15.79
C HIS A 19 8.94 1.20 16.41
N ASP A 20 9.40 0.22 15.60
CA ASP A 20 10.06 -0.95 16.18
C ASP A 20 11.54 -0.69 16.51
N TYR A 21 12.17 0.28 15.87
CA TYR A 21 13.56 0.66 16.17
C TYR A 21 13.74 1.19 17.59
N ASP A 22 12.70 1.72 18.22
CA ASP A 22 12.74 2.11 19.62
C ASP A 22 13.00 0.90 20.55
N HIS A 23 12.42 -0.27 20.19
CA HIS A 23 12.66 -1.52 20.91
C HIS A 23 14.03 -2.11 20.58
N LEU A 24 14.44 -2.03 19.30
CA LEU A 24 15.74 -2.55 18.86
C LEU A 24 16.92 -1.85 19.55
N PHE A 25 16.82 -0.53 19.76
CA PHE A 25 17.86 0.29 20.35
C PHE A 25 17.59 0.67 21.81
N ALA A 26 16.68 -0.02 22.51
CA ALA A 26 16.28 0.33 23.88
C ALA A 26 17.45 0.38 24.88
N GLU A 27 18.46 -0.47 24.69
CA GLU A 27 19.66 -0.54 25.56
C GLU A 27 20.82 0.33 25.07
N ASP A 28 20.68 1.03 23.95
CA ASP A 28 21.70 1.93 23.38
C ASP A 28 21.14 3.36 23.23
N PRO A 29 21.35 4.24 24.24
CA PRO A 29 20.77 5.58 24.25
C PRO A 29 21.18 6.45 23.05
N GLU A 30 22.41 6.29 22.55
CA GLU A 30 22.89 7.07 21.41
C GLU A 30 22.16 6.67 20.12
N TRP A 31 22.07 5.37 19.83
CA TRP A 31 21.34 4.88 18.66
C TRP A 31 19.84 5.06 18.79
N LEU A 32 19.28 4.95 20.01
CA LEU A 32 17.88 5.23 20.27
C LEU A 32 17.50 6.67 19.91
N GLU A 33 18.32 7.65 20.30
CA GLU A 33 18.08 9.05 19.95
C GLU A 33 18.19 9.26 18.42
N ARG A 34 19.18 8.64 17.78
CA ARG A 34 19.35 8.72 16.31
C ARG A 34 18.16 8.09 15.58
N SER A 35 17.71 6.91 16.01
CA SER A 35 16.57 6.20 15.39
C SER A 35 15.30 7.03 15.50
N ARG A 36 15.03 7.64 16.66
CA ARG A 36 13.88 8.52 16.87
C ARG A 36 13.90 9.77 15.99
N ARG A 37 15.07 10.35 15.76
CA ARG A 37 15.21 11.49 14.83
C ARG A 37 14.90 11.09 13.38
N VAL A 38 15.34 9.90 12.97
CA VAL A 38 15.01 9.35 11.65
C VAL A 38 13.54 8.96 11.58
N GLY A 39 13.03 8.22 12.55
CA GLY A 39 11.65 7.75 12.60
C GLY A 39 10.60 8.86 12.48
N LYS A 40 10.87 10.05 13.06
CA LYS A 40 9.99 11.23 12.92
C LYS A 40 9.89 11.78 11.50
N ARG A 41 10.81 11.42 10.61
CA ARG A 41 10.87 11.89 9.22
C ARG A 41 10.42 10.82 8.22
N VAL A 42 10.36 9.56 8.66
CA VAL A 42 9.93 8.46 7.80
C VAL A 42 8.42 8.51 7.63
N ILE A 43 7.98 8.47 6.39
CA ILE A 43 6.57 8.53 6.01
C ILE A 43 6.32 7.61 4.82
N ASP A 44 5.15 6.98 4.75
CA ASP A 44 4.76 6.24 3.57
C ASP A 44 4.35 7.16 2.42
N LEU A 45 4.45 6.64 1.19
CA LEU A 45 4.17 7.42 -0.02
C LEU A 45 2.73 7.94 -0.05
N THR A 46 1.76 7.14 0.35
CA THR A 46 0.34 7.51 0.29
C THR A 46 0.05 8.70 1.22
N THR A 47 0.52 8.60 2.47
CA THR A 47 0.41 9.70 3.44
C THR A 47 1.19 10.94 2.99
N PHE A 48 2.38 10.74 2.38
CA PHE A 48 3.16 11.87 1.86
C PHE A 48 2.39 12.61 0.76
N LEU A 49 1.82 11.91 -0.21
CA LEU A 49 1.07 12.51 -1.32
C LEU A 49 -0.19 13.26 -0.82
N ASP A 50 -0.90 12.67 0.15
CA ASP A 50 -2.13 13.21 0.69
C ASP A 50 -1.91 14.40 1.65
N ARG A 51 -1.03 14.23 2.65
CA ARG A 51 -0.91 15.18 3.77
C ARG A 51 0.21 16.21 3.61
N VAL A 52 1.30 15.84 2.93
CA VAL A 52 2.49 16.70 2.77
C VAL A 52 2.46 17.40 1.42
N ALA A 53 2.43 16.65 0.33
CA ALA A 53 2.35 17.20 -1.02
C ALA A 53 0.96 17.84 -1.29
N ARG A 54 -0.09 17.33 -0.64
CA ARG A 54 -1.47 17.85 -0.73
C ARG A 54 -1.90 17.98 -2.17
N LEU A 55 -1.82 16.87 -2.91
CA LEU A 55 -2.17 16.86 -4.32
C LEU A 55 -3.60 17.39 -4.52
N PRO A 56 -3.81 18.36 -5.42
CA PRO A 56 -5.15 18.90 -5.70
C PRO A 56 -6.09 17.84 -6.25
N ALA A 57 -7.39 17.98 -5.97
CA ALA A 57 -8.41 17.14 -6.56
C ALA A 57 -8.33 17.17 -8.08
N GLY A 58 -8.41 16.00 -8.73
CA GLY A 58 -8.36 15.84 -10.18
C GLY A 58 -6.98 16.04 -10.81
N CYS A 59 -5.91 16.35 -10.06
CA CYS A 59 -4.60 16.62 -10.69
C CYS A 59 -3.97 15.37 -11.32
N LEU A 60 -4.45 14.19 -10.99
CA LEU A 60 -4.08 12.91 -11.60
C LEU A 60 -5.27 12.26 -12.32
N ASP A 61 -6.31 13.02 -12.64
CA ASP A 61 -7.43 12.54 -13.46
C ASP A 61 -7.05 12.56 -14.93
N ALA A 62 -6.74 11.40 -15.51
CA ALA A 62 -6.35 11.24 -16.91
C ALA A 62 -7.46 10.61 -17.77
N GLY A 63 -8.74 10.73 -17.39
CA GLY A 63 -9.89 10.29 -18.17
C GLY A 63 -10.56 9.01 -17.68
N PRO A 64 -11.44 8.39 -18.48
CA PRO A 64 -12.31 7.31 -18.03
C PRO A 64 -11.53 6.09 -17.56
N PHE A 65 -11.96 5.51 -16.44
CA PHE A 65 -11.28 4.42 -15.78
C PHE A 65 -12.18 3.22 -15.53
N HIS A 66 -11.51 2.08 -15.47
CA HIS A 66 -12.09 0.94 -14.80
C HIS A 66 -12.11 1.18 -13.28
N PRO A 67 -13.14 0.66 -12.59
CA PRO A 67 -13.18 0.73 -11.14
C PRO A 67 -11.98 0.00 -10.53
N VAL A 68 -11.56 0.46 -9.35
CA VAL A 68 -10.48 -0.16 -8.60
C VAL A 68 -10.99 -0.60 -7.23
N THR A 69 -10.28 -1.55 -6.62
CA THR A 69 -10.44 -1.86 -5.21
C THR A 69 -9.13 -1.67 -4.47
N TYR A 70 -9.18 -1.45 -3.16
CA TYR A 70 -7.99 -1.20 -2.35
C TYR A 70 -7.82 -2.25 -1.26
N HIS A 71 -6.67 -2.91 -1.24
CA HIS A 71 -6.26 -3.78 -0.15
C HIS A 71 -5.48 -2.97 0.88
N HIS A 72 -6.07 -2.73 2.05
CA HIS A 72 -5.38 -2.09 3.16
C HIS A 72 -4.33 -3.05 3.74
N PHE A 73 -3.06 -2.72 3.56
CA PHE A 73 -1.99 -3.48 4.21
C PHE A 73 -2.15 -3.42 5.74
N CYS A 74 -2.02 -4.56 6.39
CA CYS A 74 -2.36 -4.69 7.80
C CYS A 74 -1.57 -3.76 8.74
N GLN A 75 -0.27 -3.51 8.47
CA GLN A 75 0.52 -2.57 9.27
C GLN A 75 0.18 -1.11 8.94
N SER A 76 -0.08 -0.75 7.67
CA SER A 76 -0.58 0.59 7.32
C SER A 76 -1.85 0.89 8.09
N HIS A 77 -2.81 -0.02 8.07
CA HIS A 77 -4.10 0.16 8.71
C HIS A 77 -4.01 0.15 10.25
N ASN A 78 -3.29 -0.83 10.82
CA ASN A 78 -3.31 -1.08 12.26
C ASN A 78 -2.22 -0.33 13.03
N VAL A 79 -1.01 -0.15 12.45
CA VAL A 79 0.13 0.50 13.10
C VAL A 79 0.19 1.97 12.70
N LEU A 80 0.28 2.25 11.40
CA LEU A 80 0.42 3.63 10.89
C LEU A 80 -0.90 4.41 10.86
N LYS A 81 -2.04 3.73 11.07
CA LYS A 81 -3.40 4.34 11.07
C LYS A 81 -3.78 5.01 9.75
N ILE A 82 -3.20 4.56 8.65
CA ILE A 82 -3.50 5.02 7.30
C ILE A 82 -4.80 4.35 6.86
N ARG A 83 -5.84 5.11 6.61
CA ARG A 83 -7.19 4.60 6.31
C ARG A 83 -7.87 5.36 5.18
N GLU A 84 -7.96 6.68 5.31
CA GLU A 84 -8.67 7.54 4.37
C GLU A 84 -7.77 8.11 3.27
N GLU A 85 -6.45 8.19 3.52
CA GLU A 85 -5.49 8.74 2.59
C GLU A 85 -5.50 8.02 1.22
N PRO A 86 -5.45 6.67 1.17
CA PRO A 86 -5.52 5.97 -0.11
C PRO A 86 -6.87 6.15 -0.80
N LYS A 87 -7.97 6.26 -0.05
CA LYS A 87 -9.30 6.49 -0.62
C LYS A 87 -9.37 7.87 -1.28
N ARG A 88 -8.93 8.92 -0.57
CA ARG A 88 -8.88 10.28 -1.14
C ARG A 88 -7.99 10.35 -2.37
N LEU A 89 -6.82 9.70 -2.33
CA LEU A 89 -5.91 9.66 -3.46
C LEU A 89 -6.59 9.05 -4.69
N ILE A 90 -7.28 7.94 -4.53
CA ILE A 90 -7.98 7.23 -5.61
C ILE A 90 -9.19 8.04 -6.11
N THR A 91 -10.05 8.48 -5.20
CA THR A 91 -11.35 9.06 -5.59
C THR A 91 -11.28 10.55 -5.92
N GLU A 92 -10.58 11.33 -5.10
CA GLU A 92 -10.55 12.79 -5.24
C GLU A 92 -9.41 13.25 -6.16
N VAL A 93 -8.21 12.68 -6.00
CA VAL A 93 -7.02 13.13 -6.76
C VAL A 93 -6.98 12.50 -8.15
N MET A 94 -7.34 11.22 -8.27
CA MET A 94 -7.31 10.48 -9.54
C MET A 94 -8.67 10.39 -10.24
N GLY A 95 -9.78 10.77 -9.59
CA GLY A 95 -11.13 10.70 -10.17
C GLY A 95 -11.64 9.27 -10.42
N MET A 96 -11.07 8.25 -9.76
CA MET A 96 -11.39 6.85 -10.02
C MET A 96 -12.54 6.34 -9.14
N GLU A 97 -13.34 5.43 -9.66
CA GLU A 97 -14.36 4.70 -8.89
C GLU A 97 -13.68 3.69 -7.95
N LEU A 98 -13.82 3.89 -6.63
CA LEU A 98 -13.37 2.93 -5.63
C LEU A 98 -14.51 1.99 -5.23
N ARG A 99 -14.36 0.70 -5.48
CA ARG A 99 -15.23 -0.35 -4.99
C ARG A 99 -14.67 -0.96 -3.72
N GLU A 100 -15.33 -0.70 -2.61
CA GLU A 100 -14.88 -1.20 -1.30
C GLU A 100 -14.91 -2.73 -1.28
N MET A 101 -13.81 -3.31 -0.85
CA MET A 101 -13.66 -4.76 -0.67
C MET A 101 -14.15 -5.18 0.71
N ASN A 102 -14.88 -6.27 0.79
CA ASN A 102 -15.15 -6.90 2.07
C ASN A 102 -13.83 -7.27 2.76
N GLU A 103 -13.73 -7.01 4.06
CA GLU A 103 -12.53 -7.31 4.83
C GLU A 103 -11.23 -6.71 4.21
N ALA A 104 -11.32 -5.49 3.71
CA ALA A 104 -10.21 -4.83 3.01
C ALA A 104 -8.92 -4.80 3.83
N SER A 105 -9.01 -4.66 5.17
CA SER A 105 -7.86 -4.61 6.10
C SER A 105 -7.39 -5.97 6.62
N THR A 106 -8.07 -7.09 6.26
CA THR A 106 -7.61 -8.44 6.62
C THR A 106 -6.35 -8.78 5.83
N CYS A 107 -5.41 -9.49 6.48
CA CYS A 107 -4.13 -9.86 5.88
C CYS A 107 -4.29 -10.55 4.52
N CYS A 108 -3.34 -10.30 3.61
CA CYS A 108 -3.26 -10.99 2.30
C CYS A 108 -2.69 -12.41 2.39
N GLY A 109 -2.12 -12.80 3.54
CA GLY A 109 -1.49 -14.11 3.74
C GLY A 109 0.03 -14.14 3.51
N PHE A 110 0.66 -13.04 3.08
CA PHE A 110 2.11 -13.02 2.88
C PHE A 110 2.87 -13.24 4.20
N GLY A 111 2.61 -12.40 5.22
CA GLY A 111 3.16 -12.53 6.56
C GLY A 111 4.69 -12.63 6.66
N GLY A 112 5.43 -12.11 5.68
CA GLY A 112 6.87 -12.28 5.62
C GLY A 112 7.24 -13.76 5.41
N SER A 113 7.88 -14.40 6.42
CA SER A 113 8.25 -15.81 6.37
C SER A 113 7.05 -16.77 6.41
N VAL A 114 5.87 -16.32 6.89
CA VAL A 114 4.69 -17.19 7.04
C VAL A 114 4.29 -17.86 5.73
N SER A 115 4.41 -17.16 4.59
CA SER A 115 4.10 -17.73 3.28
C SER A 115 5.06 -18.86 2.87
N ILE A 116 6.26 -18.90 3.46
CA ILE A 116 7.28 -19.93 3.23
C ILE A 116 7.16 -21.04 4.27
N ASP A 117 7.07 -20.68 5.56
CA ASP A 117 7.06 -21.63 6.66
C ASP A 117 5.71 -22.34 6.81
N HIS A 118 4.62 -21.67 6.44
CA HIS A 118 3.24 -22.14 6.57
C HIS A 118 2.42 -21.95 5.28
N PRO A 119 2.84 -22.54 4.14
CA PRO A 119 2.23 -22.27 2.83
C PRO A 119 0.75 -22.62 2.76
N SER A 120 0.31 -23.67 3.47
CA SER A 120 -1.12 -24.04 3.51
C SER A 120 -1.98 -22.96 4.17
N MET A 121 -1.49 -22.35 5.26
CA MET A 121 -2.18 -21.26 5.94
C MET A 121 -2.20 -20.02 5.04
N ALA A 122 -1.06 -19.63 4.49
CA ALA A 122 -0.94 -18.51 3.57
C ALA A 122 -1.90 -18.63 2.38
N LYS A 123 -2.01 -19.85 1.81
CA LYS A 123 -2.94 -20.17 0.72
C LYS A 123 -4.39 -19.93 1.13
N HIS A 124 -4.85 -20.43 2.26
CA HIS A 124 -6.22 -20.22 2.72
C HIS A 124 -6.55 -18.74 2.92
N ILE A 125 -5.61 -17.97 3.49
CA ILE A 125 -5.80 -16.54 3.72
C ILE A 125 -5.91 -15.80 2.38
N VAL A 126 -5.01 -16.10 1.41
CA VAL A 126 -5.04 -15.40 0.13
C VAL A 126 -6.25 -15.80 -0.73
N GLU A 127 -6.70 -17.05 -0.68
CA GLU A 127 -7.91 -17.49 -1.38
C GLU A 127 -9.15 -16.70 -0.92
N ARG A 128 -9.31 -16.49 0.40
CA ARG A 128 -10.36 -15.64 0.94
C ARG A 128 -10.22 -14.19 0.49
N LYS A 129 -9.00 -13.66 0.46
CA LYS A 129 -8.74 -12.31 -0.02
C LYS A 129 -9.06 -12.17 -1.51
N LEU A 130 -8.69 -13.15 -2.33
CA LEU A 130 -9.01 -13.15 -3.75
C LEU A 130 -10.52 -13.26 -4.02
N ALA A 131 -11.26 -14.04 -3.23
CA ALA A 131 -12.73 -14.06 -3.32
C ALA A 131 -13.33 -12.69 -3.03
N ASN A 132 -12.88 -12.00 -1.97
CA ASN A 132 -13.34 -10.64 -1.67
C ASN A 132 -12.98 -9.62 -2.77
N ILE A 133 -11.86 -9.82 -3.47
CA ILE A 133 -11.48 -9.01 -4.63
C ILE A 133 -12.44 -9.30 -5.80
N ASP A 134 -12.68 -10.57 -6.11
CA ASP A 134 -13.58 -10.99 -7.18
C ASP A 134 -14.99 -10.41 -6.99
N ASP A 135 -15.51 -10.42 -5.75
CA ASP A 135 -16.83 -9.87 -5.38
C ASP A 135 -16.96 -8.37 -5.69
N THR A 136 -15.87 -7.61 -5.73
CA THR A 136 -15.92 -6.19 -6.11
C THR A 136 -16.18 -5.98 -7.61
N GLY A 137 -15.87 -6.96 -8.44
CA GLY A 137 -15.86 -6.84 -9.89
C GLY A 137 -14.89 -5.79 -10.41
N ALA A 138 -13.93 -5.33 -9.60
CA ALA A 138 -12.90 -4.39 -10.02
C ALA A 138 -11.76 -5.14 -10.72
N PRO A 139 -11.36 -4.72 -11.93
CA PRO A 139 -10.25 -5.36 -12.66
C PRO A 139 -8.87 -4.97 -12.10
N LEU A 140 -8.80 -4.09 -11.12
CA LEU A 140 -7.57 -3.55 -10.58
C LEU A 140 -7.61 -3.46 -9.05
N VAL A 141 -6.60 -4.04 -8.40
CA VAL A 141 -6.37 -3.96 -6.96
C VAL A 141 -5.17 -3.07 -6.70
N ILE A 142 -5.32 -2.12 -5.80
CA ILE A 142 -4.23 -1.23 -5.37
C ILE A 142 -3.85 -1.56 -3.92
N THR A 143 -2.57 -1.50 -3.61
CA THR A 143 -2.06 -1.61 -2.25
C THR A 143 -0.73 -0.86 -2.09
N ASP A 144 -0.25 -0.69 -0.87
CA ASP A 144 0.91 0.13 -0.50
C ASP A 144 2.08 -0.70 0.08
N ASN A 145 2.07 -2.02 -0.13
CA ASN A 145 3.14 -2.87 0.40
C ASN A 145 3.66 -3.89 -0.63
N PRO A 146 4.97 -3.89 -0.93
CA PRO A 146 5.58 -4.79 -1.91
C PRO A 146 5.39 -6.27 -1.59
N GLY A 147 5.40 -6.66 -0.32
CA GLY A 147 5.17 -8.06 0.08
C GLY A 147 3.75 -8.52 -0.26
N CYS A 148 2.73 -7.68 0.00
CA CYS A 148 1.35 -7.97 -0.40
C CYS A 148 1.22 -8.06 -1.92
N ILE A 149 1.88 -7.18 -2.66
CA ILE A 149 1.86 -7.19 -4.13
C ILE A 149 2.44 -8.49 -4.67
N LEU A 150 3.62 -8.87 -4.20
CA LEU A 150 4.29 -10.12 -4.62
C LEU A 150 3.38 -11.32 -4.39
N HIS A 151 2.78 -11.43 -3.21
CA HIS A 151 1.93 -12.55 -2.85
C HIS A 151 0.60 -12.57 -3.62
N LEU A 152 -0.05 -11.41 -3.75
CA LEU A 152 -1.31 -11.29 -4.51
C LEU A 152 -1.08 -11.54 -6.00
N ARG A 153 -0.04 -10.96 -6.63
CA ARG A 153 0.29 -11.22 -8.05
C ARG A 153 0.53 -12.70 -8.31
N GLY A 154 1.40 -13.34 -7.52
CA GLY A 154 1.66 -14.77 -7.66
C GLY A 154 0.42 -15.65 -7.47
N SER A 155 -0.48 -15.26 -6.55
CA SER A 155 -1.73 -16.00 -6.30
C SER A 155 -2.78 -15.77 -7.40
N VAL A 156 -2.86 -14.56 -7.95
CA VAL A 156 -3.68 -14.23 -9.14
C VAL A 156 -3.24 -15.08 -10.33
N ASP A 157 -1.94 -15.06 -10.64
CA ASP A 157 -1.37 -15.84 -11.75
C ASP A 157 -1.62 -17.33 -11.57
N ALA A 158 -1.34 -17.87 -10.39
CA ALA A 158 -1.52 -19.30 -10.09
C ALA A 158 -3.00 -19.75 -10.15
N SER A 159 -3.94 -18.84 -9.94
CA SER A 159 -5.39 -19.13 -10.00
C SER A 159 -6.04 -18.84 -11.36
N GLY A 160 -5.26 -18.33 -12.35
CA GLY A 160 -5.77 -17.97 -13.67
C GLY A 160 -6.71 -16.75 -13.68
N ARG A 161 -6.68 -15.93 -12.65
CA ARG A 161 -7.45 -14.67 -12.60
C ARG A 161 -6.81 -13.60 -13.47
N THR A 162 -7.63 -12.65 -13.94
CA THR A 162 -7.18 -11.56 -14.82
C THR A 162 -7.06 -10.21 -14.11
N VAL A 163 -7.37 -10.15 -12.81
CA VAL A 163 -7.25 -8.92 -12.03
C VAL A 163 -5.79 -8.47 -11.94
N ARG A 164 -5.55 -7.18 -12.19
CA ARG A 164 -4.21 -6.58 -12.02
C ARG A 164 -4.01 -6.17 -10.56
N VAL A 165 -2.77 -6.28 -10.08
CA VAL A 165 -2.40 -5.80 -8.74
C VAL A 165 -1.29 -4.77 -8.90
N LEU A 166 -1.51 -3.53 -8.44
CA LEU A 166 -0.53 -2.46 -8.53
C LEU A 166 -0.18 -1.87 -7.17
N HIS A 167 1.05 -1.43 -7.06
CA HIS A 167 1.44 -0.51 -5.99
C HIS A 167 0.85 0.88 -6.24
N VAL A 168 0.54 1.61 -5.16
CA VAL A 168 0.13 3.03 -5.28
C VAL A 168 1.09 3.83 -6.16
N ALA A 169 2.42 3.61 -6.02
CA ALA A 169 3.41 4.30 -6.84
C ALA A 169 3.30 3.96 -8.33
N GLU A 170 3.01 2.70 -8.68
CA GLU A 170 2.82 2.28 -10.07
C GLU A 170 1.56 2.93 -10.65
N LEU A 171 0.49 3.00 -9.86
CA LEU A 171 -0.73 3.68 -10.29
C LEU A 171 -0.48 5.18 -10.53
N VAL A 172 0.21 5.87 -9.61
CA VAL A 172 0.58 7.29 -9.76
C VAL A 172 1.41 7.49 -11.03
N ASP A 173 2.40 6.65 -11.27
CA ASP A 173 3.25 6.72 -12.47
C ASP A 173 2.44 6.49 -13.76
N GLU A 174 1.55 5.49 -13.79
CA GLU A 174 0.66 5.25 -14.94
C GLU A 174 -0.22 6.49 -15.22
N ARG A 175 -0.73 7.13 -14.17
CA ARG A 175 -1.55 8.35 -14.31
C ARG A 175 -0.76 9.53 -14.84
N LEU A 176 0.43 9.77 -14.30
CA LEU A 176 1.32 10.83 -14.76
C LEU A 176 1.70 10.65 -16.22
N ARG A 177 2.04 9.43 -16.65
CA ARG A 177 2.36 9.15 -18.08
C ARG A 177 1.18 9.43 -18.98
N GLN A 178 -0.04 9.03 -18.60
CA GLN A 178 -1.24 9.30 -19.40
C GLN A 178 -1.54 10.78 -19.53
N LEU A 179 -1.20 11.61 -18.53
CA LEU A 179 -1.36 13.06 -18.60
C LEU A 179 -0.27 13.75 -19.43
N THR A 180 0.95 13.21 -19.43
CA THR A 180 2.10 13.82 -20.10
C THR A 180 2.28 13.34 -21.54
N ASP A 181 1.79 12.17 -21.88
CA ASP A 181 1.88 11.56 -23.21
C ASP A 181 0.52 10.95 -23.59
N PRO A 182 -0.50 11.81 -23.84
CA PRO A 182 -1.82 11.34 -24.25
C PRO A 182 -1.71 10.74 -25.66
N ALA A 183 -2.06 9.45 -25.78
CA ALA A 183 -2.04 8.68 -27.04
C ALA A 183 -2.99 9.27 -28.11
#